data_6722413f1c6f73995987336b956d0dac
#
_entry.id   6722413f1c6f73995987336b956d0dac
#
_cell.length_a   1.000
_cell.length_b   1.000
_cell.length_c   1.000
_cell.angle_alpha   90.00
_cell.angle_beta   90.00
_cell.angle_gamma   90.00
#
_symmetry.space_group_name_H-M   'P 1'
#
loop_
_entity.id
_entity.type
_entity.pdbx_description
1 polymer ?
#
loop_
_entity_poly.entity_id
_entity_poly.type
_entity_poly.pdbx_seq_one_letter_code
_entity_poly.pdbx_strand_id
1 'polypeptide(L)'
;MSKTLFTTCGAVTALLISAASVARPQQGLIAHKALSLDMAMAMIQGSLAKCRELHSKCAITVLDATGRTIIALQDDGANLHRFDVSRKKAYTALVYRKPSKEVVEGWSKKTAEPVPLLEGTIPNPPIEGTIDMGGGIPIIVDQDTIGAIGVSGAPGWEMDEACAKAGLAKVADKLK
;
A
#
# COMPACT_ATOMS: atom_id res chain seq x y z
N MET A 1 -89.09 30.35 -1.43
CA MET A 1 -88.14 30.27 -0.30
C MET A 1 -87.19 29.14 -0.68
N SER A 2 -86.02 29.46 -1.33
CA SER A 2 -85.07 28.48 -1.77
C SER A 2 -83.79 28.61 -0.90
N LYS A 3 -83.38 27.54 -0.24
CA LYS A 3 -82.15 27.49 0.57
C LYS A 3 -81.07 26.84 -0.24
N THR A 4 -80.14 27.65 -0.63
CA THR A 4 -78.89 27.17 -1.25
C THR A 4 -77.92 26.63 -0.19
N LEU A 5 -77.52 25.36 -0.36
CA LEU A 5 -76.52 24.71 0.45
C LEU A 5 -75.11 24.92 -0.21
N PHE A 6 -74.20 25.59 0.47
CA PHE A 6 -72.79 25.71 0.06
C PHE A 6 -71.98 24.50 0.61
N THR A 7 -71.50 23.66 -0.29
CA THR A 7 -70.62 22.58 0.05
C THR A 7 -69.18 23.07 -0.10
N THR A 8 -68.46 23.23 1.03
CA THR A 8 -67.00 23.54 1.03
C THR A 8 -66.20 22.25 0.84
N CYS A 9 -65.55 22.16 -0.29
CA CYS A 9 -64.56 21.08 -0.59
C CYS A 9 -63.25 21.44 0.07
N GLY A 10 -62.92 20.76 1.18
CA GLY A 10 -61.61 20.91 1.83
C GLY A 10 -60.55 20.05 1.15
N ALA A 11 -59.58 20.68 0.50
CA ALA A 11 -58.42 20.00 -0.05
C ALA A 11 -57.46 19.61 1.08
N VAL A 12 -57.34 18.32 1.34
CA VAL A 12 -56.32 17.76 2.26
C VAL A 12 -55.01 17.60 1.48
N THR A 13 -54.07 18.50 1.70
CA THR A 13 -52.71 18.40 1.14
C THR A 13 -51.93 17.41 1.98
N ALA A 14 -51.71 16.20 1.47
CA ALA A 14 -50.87 15.20 2.09
C ALA A 14 -49.39 15.58 1.89
N LEU A 15 -48.73 15.98 2.98
CA LEU A 15 -47.28 16.27 3.01
C LEU A 15 -46.53 14.93 3.02
N LEU A 16 -45.97 14.52 1.89
CA LEU A 16 -45.08 13.35 1.81
C LEU A 16 -43.73 13.72 2.47
N ILE A 17 -43.54 13.35 3.71
CA ILE A 17 -42.23 13.44 4.38
C ILE A 17 -41.40 12.28 3.86
N SER A 18 -40.49 12.58 2.92
CA SER A 18 -39.45 11.66 2.48
C SER A 18 -38.49 11.43 3.65
N ALA A 19 -38.60 10.28 4.31
CA ALA A 19 -37.63 9.86 5.31
C ALA A 19 -36.31 9.48 4.59
N ALA A 20 -35.36 10.41 4.55
CA ALA A 20 -33.99 10.11 4.18
C ALA A 20 -33.45 9.09 5.21
N SER A 21 -33.27 7.84 4.79
CA SER A 21 -32.61 6.82 5.58
C SER A 21 -31.17 7.24 5.81
N VAL A 22 -30.89 7.80 6.97
CA VAL A 22 -29.50 8.00 7.43
C VAL A 22 -28.94 6.61 7.67
N ALA A 23 -28.10 6.14 6.75
CA ALA A 23 -27.35 4.89 6.93
C ALA A 23 -26.53 5.01 8.21
N ARG A 24 -26.94 4.28 9.27
CA ARG A 24 -26.13 4.18 10.49
C ARG A 24 -24.83 3.46 10.13
N PRO A 25 -23.66 4.00 10.51
CA PRO A 25 -22.41 3.26 10.35
C PRO A 25 -22.56 1.93 11.10
N GLN A 26 -22.25 0.83 10.41
CA GLN A 26 -22.30 -0.51 10.97
C GLN A 26 -21.23 -0.61 12.05
N GLN A 27 -21.62 -0.55 13.32
CA GLN A 27 -20.69 -0.68 14.44
C GLN A 27 -20.10 -2.08 14.45
N GLY A 28 -18.76 -2.19 14.33
CA GLY A 28 -18.01 -3.44 14.43
C GLY A 28 -17.39 -3.96 13.13
N LEU A 29 -17.75 -3.43 11.95
CA LEU A 29 -17.10 -3.78 10.69
C LEU A 29 -16.31 -2.59 10.14
N ILE A 30 -15.05 -2.84 9.80
CA ILE A 30 -14.16 -1.84 9.18
C ILE A 30 -13.95 -2.26 7.72
N ALA A 31 -14.29 -1.37 6.79
CA ALA A 31 -14.00 -1.57 5.37
C ALA A 31 -12.58 -1.09 5.06
N HIS A 32 -11.80 -1.90 4.37
CA HIS A 32 -10.45 -1.57 3.93
C HIS A 32 -10.35 -1.65 2.41
N LYS A 33 -9.59 -0.72 1.81
CA LYS A 33 -9.12 -0.88 0.45
C LYS A 33 -8.04 -1.97 0.43
N ALA A 34 -8.12 -2.87 -0.55
CA ALA A 34 -7.17 -3.96 -0.70
C ALA A 34 -6.71 -4.07 -2.16
N LEU A 35 -5.49 -4.54 -2.34
CA LEU A 35 -4.94 -4.84 -3.66
C LEU A 35 -5.60 -6.11 -4.22
N SER A 36 -6.09 -6.03 -5.46
CA SER A 36 -6.48 -7.24 -6.19
C SER A 36 -5.25 -7.97 -6.75
N LEU A 37 -5.39 -9.27 -7.01
CA LEU A 37 -4.35 -10.06 -7.67
C LEU A 37 -4.00 -9.47 -9.04
N ASP A 38 -4.99 -8.99 -9.81
CA ASP A 38 -4.75 -8.40 -11.13
C ASP A 38 -3.89 -7.14 -11.06
N MET A 39 -4.11 -6.28 -10.05
CA MET A 39 -3.25 -5.12 -9.81
C MET A 39 -1.83 -5.56 -9.43
N ALA A 40 -1.70 -6.54 -8.55
CA ALA A 40 -0.41 -7.07 -8.14
C ALA A 40 0.34 -7.69 -9.34
N MET A 41 -0.34 -8.43 -10.21
CA MET A 41 0.24 -8.97 -11.44
C MET A 41 0.70 -7.88 -12.40
N ALA A 42 -0.09 -6.83 -12.60
CA ALA A 42 0.30 -5.69 -13.44
C ALA A 42 1.56 -4.99 -12.90
N MET A 43 1.66 -4.83 -11.58
CA MET A 43 2.85 -4.28 -10.94
C MET A 43 4.09 -5.17 -11.14
N ILE A 44 3.96 -6.49 -10.95
CA ILE A 44 5.04 -7.46 -11.21
C ILE A 44 5.55 -7.36 -12.65
N GLN A 45 4.63 -7.35 -13.62
CA GLN A 45 4.99 -7.26 -15.03
C GLN A 45 5.71 -5.95 -15.38
N GLY A 46 5.23 -4.82 -14.85
CA GLY A 46 5.86 -3.51 -15.03
C GLY A 46 7.27 -3.46 -14.44
N SER A 47 7.44 -4.00 -13.23
CA SER A 47 8.75 -4.08 -12.56
C SER A 47 9.71 -4.98 -13.33
N LEU A 48 9.26 -6.17 -13.75
CA LEU A 48 10.06 -7.12 -14.51
C LEU A 48 10.54 -6.53 -15.83
N ALA A 49 9.64 -5.86 -16.56
CA ALA A 49 9.99 -5.19 -17.82
C ALA A 49 11.09 -4.14 -17.60
N LYS A 50 10.97 -3.33 -16.54
CA LYS A 50 11.98 -2.32 -16.21
C LYS A 50 13.30 -2.93 -15.75
N CYS A 51 13.28 -3.98 -14.94
CA CYS A 51 14.49 -4.69 -14.55
C CYS A 51 15.24 -5.25 -15.78
N ARG A 52 14.50 -5.87 -16.72
CA ARG A 52 15.09 -6.41 -17.96
C ARG A 52 15.65 -5.33 -18.88
N GLU A 53 14.97 -4.17 -18.98
CA GLU A 53 15.48 -2.97 -19.67
C GLU A 53 16.84 -2.53 -19.09
N LEU A 54 16.97 -2.61 -17.76
CA LEU A 54 18.21 -2.32 -17.03
C LEU A 54 19.21 -3.50 -17.03
N HIS A 55 19.01 -4.51 -17.86
CA HIS A 55 19.83 -5.73 -17.94
C HIS A 55 20.02 -6.44 -16.59
N SER A 56 19.03 -6.36 -15.71
CA SER A 56 19.07 -6.92 -14.37
C SER A 56 18.08 -8.07 -14.22
N LYS A 57 18.53 -9.15 -13.56
CA LYS A 57 17.73 -10.32 -13.24
C LYS A 57 17.25 -10.21 -11.80
N CYS A 58 15.97 -9.90 -11.61
CA CYS A 58 15.41 -9.50 -10.32
C CYS A 58 14.40 -10.50 -9.80
N ALA A 59 14.21 -10.49 -8.48
CA ALA A 59 13.02 -10.98 -7.82
C ALA A 59 12.16 -9.80 -7.41
N ILE A 60 10.84 -9.97 -7.49
CA ILE A 60 9.83 -8.94 -7.22
C ILE A 60 8.77 -9.55 -6.32
N THR A 61 8.38 -8.84 -5.26
CA THR A 61 7.35 -9.28 -4.32
C THR A 61 6.34 -8.17 -4.08
N VAL A 62 5.04 -8.50 -4.11
CA VAL A 62 3.95 -7.60 -3.71
C VAL A 62 3.30 -8.17 -2.45
N LEU A 63 3.20 -7.33 -1.42
CA LEU A 63 2.55 -7.64 -0.14
C LEU A 63 1.23 -6.88 -0.02
N ASP A 64 0.27 -7.47 0.71
CA ASP A 64 -0.94 -6.79 1.17
C ASP A 64 -0.67 -5.92 2.41
N ALA A 65 -1.69 -5.23 2.90
CA ALA A 65 -1.61 -4.39 4.11
C ALA A 65 -1.25 -5.16 5.39
N THR A 66 -1.42 -6.48 5.41
CA THR A 66 -1.09 -7.36 6.55
C THR A 66 0.32 -7.95 6.47
N GLY A 67 1.06 -7.66 5.40
CA GLY A 67 2.40 -8.19 5.15
C GLY A 67 2.42 -9.59 4.53
N ARG A 68 1.25 -10.11 4.10
CA ARG A 68 1.17 -11.38 3.36
C ARG A 68 1.54 -11.16 1.90
N THR A 69 2.24 -12.11 1.31
CA THR A 69 2.57 -12.09 -0.11
C THR A 69 1.32 -12.36 -0.94
N ILE A 70 0.91 -11.39 -1.76
CA ILE A 70 -0.13 -11.58 -2.77
C ILE A 70 0.46 -12.37 -3.94
N ILE A 71 1.62 -11.93 -4.43
CA ILE A 71 2.36 -12.56 -5.53
C ILE A 71 3.84 -12.24 -5.40
N ALA A 72 4.66 -13.18 -5.83
CA ALA A 72 6.09 -12.97 -5.99
C ALA A 72 6.59 -13.69 -7.24
N LEU A 73 7.58 -13.11 -7.90
CA LEU A 73 8.19 -13.61 -9.11
C LEU A 73 9.70 -13.48 -9.03
N GLN A 74 10.40 -14.48 -9.53
CA GLN A 74 11.83 -14.44 -9.74
C GLN A 74 12.13 -14.62 -11.22
N ASP A 75 12.93 -13.71 -11.80
CA ASP A 75 13.34 -13.78 -13.20
C ASP A 75 14.36 -14.92 -13.41
N ASP A 76 14.40 -15.44 -14.62
CA ASP A 76 15.33 -16.51 -15.00
C ASP A 76 16.79 -16.11 -14.75
N GLY A 77 17.46 -16.93 -13.95
CA GLY A 77 18.85 -16.72 -13.58
C GLY A 77 19.09 -15.61 -12.55
N ALA A 78 18.05 -15.14 -11.86
CA ALA A 78 18.24 -14.33 -10.65
C ALA A 78 18.80 -15.19 -9.51
N ASN A 79 19.67 -14.60 -8.68
CA ASN A 79 20.31 -15.32 -7.57
C ASN A 79 19.27 -15.79 -6.53
N LEU A 80 19.49 -16.96 -5.96
CA LEU A 80 18.58 -17.66 -5.05
C LEU A 80 18.03 -16.77 -3.92
N HIS A 81 18.90 -15.99 -3.27
CA HIS A 81 18.49 -15.14 -2.13
C HIS A 81 17.67 -13.91 -2.51
N ARG A 82 17.55 -13.57 -3.79
CA ARG A 82 16.87 -12.34 -4.24
C ARG A 82 15.38 -12.36 -3.92
N PHE A 83 14.76 -13.54 -3.91
CA PHE A 83 13.38 -13.70 -3.53
C PHE A 83 13.12 -13.24 -2.10
N ASP A 84 13.89 -13.74 -1.13
CA ASP A 84 13.75 -13.36 0.27
C ASP A 84 14.06 -11.88 0.50
N VAL A 85 15.10 -11.38 -0.19
CA VAL A 85 15.49 -9.96 -0.09
C VAL A 85 14.41 -9.05 -0.64
N SER A 86 13.78 -9.37 -1.78
CA SER A 86 12.68 -8.57 -2.35
C SER A 86 11.50 -8.49 -1.38
N ARG A 87 11.14 -9.61 -0.74
CA ARG A 87 10.09 -9.65 0.27
C ARG A 87 10.42 -8.78 1.49
N LYS A 88 11.65 -8.88 2.02
CA LYS A 88 12.09 -8.06 3.16
C LYS A 88 12.12 -6.57 2.85
N LYS A 89 12.52 -6.18 1.63
CA LYS A 89 12.46 -4.79 1.16
C LYS A 89 11.03 -4.27 1.10
N ALA A 90 10.09 -5.06 0.55
CA ALA A 90 8.67 -4.74 0.56
C ALA A 90 8.15 -4.60 1.99
N TYR A 91 8.52 -5.54 2.87
CA TYR A 91 8.08 -5.52 4.26
C TYR A 91 8.63 -4.31 5.03
N THR A 92 9.89 -3.92 4.81
CA THR A 92 10.47 -2.69 5.37
C THR A 92 9.64 -1.46 4.94
N ALA A 93 9.31 -1.34 3.65
CA ALA A 93 8.51 -0.24 3.15
C ALA A 93 7.09 -0.22 3.73
N LEU A 94 6.48 -1.40 3.90
CA LEU A 94 5.14 -1.56 4.49
C LEU A 94 5.11 -1.09 5.95
N VAL A 95 6.01 -1.62 6.78
CA VAL A 95 6.06 -1.37 8.22
C VAL A 95 6.33 0.10 8.54
N TYR A 96 7.28 0.70 7.83
CA TYR A 96 7.67 2.09 8.06
C TYR A 96 6.87 3.10 7.22
N ARG A 97 6.00 2.63 6.32
CA ARG A 97 5.15 3.47 5.44
C ARG A 97 5.96 4.48 4.62
N LYS A 98 7.17 4.10 4.25
CA LYS A 98 8.14 4.92 3.50
C LYS A 98 8.93 4.03 2.55
N PRO A 99 9.49 4.58 1.46
CA PRO A 99 10.48 3.86 0.66
C PRO A 99 11.58 3.28 1.56
N SER A 100 11.91 2.01 1.37
CA SER A 100 12.89 1.34 2.26
C SER A 100 14.26 2.01 2.25
N LYS A 101 14.66 2.67 1.16
CA LYS A 101 15.87 3.50 1.09
C LYS A 101 15.84 4.64 2.10
N GLU A 102 14.74 5.39 2.18
CA GLU A 102 14.59 6.49 3.14
C GLU A 102 14.65 6.00 4.59
N VAL A 103 14.09 4.82 4.85
CA VAL A 103 14.16 4.19 6.17
C VAL A 103 15.60 3.92 6.57
N VAL A 104 16.37 3.29 5.68
CA VAL A 104 17.78 2.94 5.91
C VAL A 104 18.66 4.18 6.08
N GLU A 105 18.46 5.21 5.26
CA GLU A 105 19.15 6.49 5.41
C GLU A 105 18.86 7.15 6.76
N GLY A 106 17.61 7.02 7.25
CA GLY A 106 17.21 7.47 8.57
C GLY A 106 17.91 6.69 9.70
N TRP A 107 18.10 5.39 9.54
CA TRP A 107 18.86 4.58 10.51
C TRP A 107 20.33 4.97 10.56
N SER A 108 20.97 5.12 9.41
CA SER A 108 22.38 5.52 9.31
C SER A 108 22.65 6.89 9.96
N LYS A 109 21.74 7.84 9.82
CA LYS A 109 21.85 9.14 10.47
C LYS A 109 21.76 9.04 12.00
N LYS A 110 20.86 8.20 12.52
CA LYS A 110 20.69 8.00 13.98
C LYS A 110 21.89 7.31 14.62
N THR A 111 22.54 6.38 13.92
CA THR A 111 23.74 5.69 14.42
C THR A 111 25.00 6.56 14.35
N ALA A 112 25.01 7.61 13.52
CA ALA A 112 26.13 8.56 13.42
C ALA A 112 26.15 9.58 14.59
N GLU A 113 25.05 9.77 15.31
CA GLU A 113 25.04 10.59 16.53
C GLU A 113 25.41 9.69 17.74
N PRO A 114 26.38 10.11 18.58
CA PRO A 114 26.67 9.39 19.81
C PRO A 114 25.45 9.47 20.73
N VAL A 115 24.62 8.44 20.70
CA VAL A 115 23.58 8.28 21.73
C VAL A 115 24.32 7.96 23.01
N PRO A 116 24.16 8.73 24.11
CA PRO A 116 24.65 8.32 25.40
C PRO A 116 24.01 6.95 25.70
N LEU A 117 24.79 5.90 25.67
CA LEU A 117 24.36 4.58 26.11
C LEU A 117 24.06 4.71 27.60
N LEU A 118 22.81 4.90 27.96
CA LEU A 118 22.35 4.55 29.29
C LEU A 118 22.64 3.06 29.44
N GLU A 119 23.46 2.72 30.40
CA GLU A 119 23.79 1.34 30.73
C GLU A 119 22.50 0.52 30.80
N GLY A 120 22.33 -0.47 29.93
CA GLY A 120 21.13 -1.30 29.84
C GLY A 120 20.14 -0.98 28.73
N THR A 121 20.34 0.06 27.90
CA THR A 121 19.55 0.28 26.68
C THR A 121 20.11 -0.55 25.54
N ILE A 122 19.44 -1.64 25.22
CA ILE A 122 19.67 -2.37 23.98
C ILE A 122 19.21 -1.44 22.84
N PRO A 123 20.08 -1.14 21.84
CA PRO A 123 19.61 -0.44 20.63
C PRO A 123 18.39 -1.16 20.10
N ASN A 124 17.30 -0.43 19.88
CA ASN A 124 16.03 -1.01 19.44
C ASN A 124 16.30 -1.87 18.21
N PRO A 125 16.26 -3.22 18.30
CA PRO A 125 16.60 -4.05 17.15
C PRO A 125 15.63 -3.73 16.01
N PRO A 126 16.05 -3.78 14.74
CA PRO A 126 15.14 -3.61 13.64
C PRO A 126 13.99 -4.63 13.77
N ILE A 127 12.78 -4.22 13.38
CA ILE A 127 11.61 -5.11 13.41
C ILE A 127 11.94 -6.37 12.60
N GLU A 128 11.63 -7.54 13.18
CA GLU A 128 11.89 -8.82 12.52
C GLU A 128 11.26 -8.86 11.13
N GLY A 129 12.00 -9.36 10.15
CA GLY A 129 11.57 -9.40 8.75
C GLY A 129 11.88 -8.14 7.94
N THR A 130 12.37 -7.07 8.57
CA THR A 130 12.89 -5.89 7.85
C THR A 130 14.34 -6.09 7.42
N ILE A 131 14.81 -5.23 6.50
CA ILE A 131 16.17 -5.27 5.97
C ILE A 131 16.71 -3.86 5.74
N ASP A 132 18.00 -3.68 5.89
CA ASP A 132 18.74 -2.42 5.69
C ASP A 132 19.12 -2.18 4.21
N MET A 133 18.15 -2.33 3.32
CA MET A 133 18.35 -2.20 1.86
C MET A 133 17.20 -1.43 1.22
N GLY A 134 17.53 -0.52 0.29
CA GLY A 134 16.57 0.15 -0.58
C GLY A 134 15.99 -0.77 -1.67
N GLY A 135 14.88 -0.38 -2.27
CA GLY A 135 14.18 -1.10 -3.35
C GLY A 135 12.77 -1.57 -2.97
N GLY A 136 12.29 -1.23 -1.77
CA GLY A 136 10.90 -1.40 -1.34
C GLY A 136 10.13 -0.09 -1.42
N ILE A 137 8.90 -0.11 -1.96
CA ILE A 137 8.01 1.06 -2.08
C ILE A 137 6.65 0.73 -1.46
N PRO A 138 6.11 1.56 -0.55
CA PRO A 138 4.78 1.38 -0.03
C PRO A 138 3.73 1.74 -1.10
N ILE A 139 2.58 1.06 -1.07
CA ILE A 139 1.43 1.35 -1.92
C ILE A 139 0.43 2.10 -1.07
N ILE A 140 0.24 3.38 -1.37
CA ILE A 140 -0.56 4.31 -0.55
C ILE A 140 -1.78 4.78 -1.35
N VAL A 141 -2.95 4.75 -0.70
CA VAL A 141 -4.21 5.29 -1.22
C VAL A 141 -4.87 6.09 -0.08
N ASP A 142 -5.21 7.34 -0.32
CA ASP A 142 -5.84 8.23 0.67
C ASP A 142 -5.12 8.25 2.04
N GLN A 143 -3.79 8.26 2.05
CA GLN A 143 -2.92 8.19 3.22
C GLN A 143 -2.81 6.80 3.89
N ASP A 144 -3.62 5.82 3.49
CA ASP A 144 -3.53 4.45 3.98
C ASP A 144 -2.51 3.64 3.18
N THR A 145 -1.65 2.93 3.88
CA THR A 145 -0.74 1.96 3.26
C THR A 145 -1.49 0.63 3.07
N ILE A 146 -1.88 0.35 1.84
CA ILE A 146 -2.66 -0.85 1.47
C ILE A 146 -1.81 -2.04 1.03
N GLY A 147 -0.50 -1.86 1.00
CA GLY A 147 0.46 -2.89 0.63
C GLY A 147 1.85 -2.31 0.35
N ALA A 148 2.73 -3.13 -0.19
CA ALA A 148 4.05 -2.71 -0.63
C ALA A 148 4.58 -3.59 -1.75
N ILE A 149 5.47 -3.03 -2.59
CA ILE A 149 6.23 -3.77 -3.59
C ILE A 149 7.72 -3.69 -3.25
N GLY A 150 8.44 -4.80 -3.43
CA GLY A 150 9.89 -4.85 -3.27
C GLY A 150 10.57 -5.53 -4.44
N VAL A 151 11.70 -4.98 -4.84
CA VAL A 151 12.54 -5.51 -5.92
C VAL A 151 13.95 -5.73 -5.42
N SER A 152 14.57 -6.82 -5.87
CA SER A 152 15.97 -7.14 -5.55
C SER A 152 16.63 -7.86 -6.71
N GLY A 153 17.78 -7.37 -7.13
CA GLY A 153 18.57 -8.01 -8.19
C GLY A 153 19.40 -7.07 -9.04
N ALA A 154 19.04 -5.80 -9.10
CA ALA A 154 19.84 -4.81 -9.82
C ALA A 154 21.14 -4.46 -9.08
N PRO A 155 22.12 -3.88 -9.78
CA PRO A 155 23.44 -3.55 -9.19
C PRO A 155 23.42 -2.49 -8.09
N GLY A 156 22.27 -1.85 -7.82
CA GLY A 156 22.13 -0.84 -6.78
C GLY A 156 20.70 -0.64 -6.37
N TRP A 157 20.49 -0.08 -5.17
CA TRP A 157 19.15 0.15 -4.61
C TRP A 157 18.30 1.11 -5.46
N GLU A 158 18.95 2.08 -6.12
CA GLU A 158 18.31 3.03 -7.01
C GLU A 158 17.67 2.33 -8.21
N MET A 159 18.34 1.33 -8.76
CA MET A 159 17.84 0.53 -9.88
C MET A 159 16.69 -0.39 -9.41
N ASP A 160 16.82 -1.03 -8.25
CA ASP A 160 15.75 -1.82 -7.65
C ASP A 160 14.51 -0.95 -7.40
N GLU A 161 14.73 0.26 -6.89
CA GLU A 161 13.65 1.22 -6.65
C GLU A 161 13.01 1.72 -7.95
N ALA A 162 13.79 1.95 -9.00
CA ALA A 162 13.29 2.32 -10.32
C ALA A 162 12.40 1.20 -10.91
N CYS A 163 12.79 -0.06 -10.74
CA CYS A 163 11.96 -1.21 -11.10
C CYS A 163 10.65 -1.23 -10.31
N ALA A 164 10.71 -1.05 -8.99
CA ALA A 164 9.52 -1.03 -8.13
C ALA A 164 8.55 0.10 -8.52
N LYS A 165 9.06 1.31 -8.77
CA LYS A 165 8.29 2.47 -9.24
C LYS A 165 7.64 2.23 -10.59
N ALA A 166 8.33 1.58 -11.52
CA ALA A 166 7.78 1.23 -12.84
C ALA A 166 6.61 0.23 -12.72
N GLY A 167 6.69 -0.70 -11.77
CA GLY A 167 5.57 -1.58 -11.44
C GLY A 167 4.37 -0.79 -10.90
N LEU A 168 4.60 0.05 -9.89
CA LEU A 168 3.55 0.86 -9.29
C LEU A 168 2.86 1.78 -10.31
N ALA A 169 3.61 2.33 -11.25
CA ALA A 169 3.08 3.19 -12.32
C ALA A 169 2.04 2.48 -13.21
N LYS A 170 2.07 1.13 -13.32
CA LYS A 170 1.10 0.37 -14.11
C LYS A 170 -0.32 0.39 -13.55
N VAL A 171 -0.47 0.75 -12.30
CA VAL A 171 -1.75 0.77 -11.57
C VAL A 171 -2.08 2.13 -10.96
N ALA A 172 -1.28 3.15 -11.21
CA ALA A 172 -1.39 4.46 -10.58
C ALA A 172 -2.77 5.13 -10.80
N ASP A 173 -3.41 4.89 -11.95
CA ASP A 173 -4.75 5.36 -12.27
C ASP A 173 -5.86 4.70 -11.44
N LYS A 174 -5.59 3.51 -10.91
CA LYS A 174 -6.50 2.70 -10.09
C LYS A 174 -6.30 2.90 -8.59
N LEU A 175 -5.26 3.62 -8.18
CA LEU A 175 -4.91 3.91 -6.79
C LEU A 175 -5.47 5.28 -6.34
N LYS A 176 -6.72 5.55 -6.70
CA LYS A 176 -7.43 6.81 -6.39
C LYS A 176 -8.59 6.56 -5.43
#